data_8fc0fbc636c0554337d7b080f493a5fd
#
_entry.id   8fc0fbc636c0554337d7b080f493a5fd
#
_cell.length_a   1.000
_cell.length_b   1.000
_cell.length_c   1.000
_cell.angle_alpha   90.00
_cell.angle_beta   90.00
_cell.angle_gamma   90.00
#
_symmetry.space_group_name_H-M   'P 1'
#
loop_
_entity.id
_entity.type
_entity.pdbx_description
1 polymer ?
#
loop_
_entity_poly.entity_id
_entity_poly.type
_entity_poly.pdbx_seq_one_letter_code
_entity_poly.pdbx_strand_id
1 'polypeptide(L)'
;EPYRRQRQMCIRDRALPLTLEVSILIPMVILFLHRRRFINHYLRQSAQCNRRLFAQGAESAVVSARVVLILGILHFAVISLTILIAHPLTPTSTLVLYHILPPAIFILSILFNQIGIRYFNHVMAHTEYVPIVNTRGDVIGKSLAVEAINYKNAYINPVIRIAVSTHGMLFLCNRPQSCILDKFKVDIPMECYLRYGETLTEGANRLLSNAFPKASDLKPTFTISYHFENAQTNRLIYLFIVEMEDDSILCDPRFKGGKLWTFQQIEHNLGTHFFSECFELEYEHLKQVIGIREKYKVS
;
A
#
# COMPACT_ATOMS: atom_id res chain seq x y z
N GLU A 1 -7.51 -64.23 -8.18
CA GLU A 1 -6.78 -63.09 -8.81
C GLU A 1 -7.68 -62.00 -9.42
N PRO A 2 -8.80 -62.27 -10.11
CA PRO A 2 -9.62 -61.19 -10.69
C PRO A 2 -10.24 -60.28 -9.64
N TYR A 3 -10.62 -60.81 -8.48
CA TYR A 3 -11.22 -60.04 -7.38
C TYR A 3 -10.24 -59.05 -6.70
N ARG A 4 -8.96 -59.41 -6.65
CA ARG A 4 -7.88 -58.57 -6.13
C ARG A 4 -7.59 -57.40 -7.09
N ARG A 5 -7.57 -57.63 -8.41
CA ARG A 5 -7.41 -56.59 -9.44
C ARG A 5 -8.58 -55.62 -9.46
N GLN A 6 -9.81 -56.12 -9.33
CA GLN A 6 -11.01 -55.31 -9.29
C GLN A 6 -11.06 -54.39 -8.04
N ARG A 7 -10.61 -54.87 -6.87
CA ARG A 7 -10.45 -54.06 -5.66
C ARG A 7 -9.37 -53.00 -5.81
N GLN A 8 -8.25 -53.31 -6.44
CA GLN A 8 -7.18 -52.34 -6.68
C GLN A 8 -7.59 -51.27 -7.69
N MET A 9 -8.33 -51.61 -8.76
CA MET A 9 -8.92 -50.64 -9.68
C MET A 9 -9.89 -49.71 -8.96
N CYS A 10 -10.82 -50.22 -8.17
CA CYS A 10 -11.78 -49.39 -7.42
C CYS A 10 -11.12 -48.44 -6.41
N ILE A 11 -10.03 -48.85 -5.75
CA ILE A 11 -9.28 -47.98 -4.84
C ILE A 11 -8.55 -46.88 -5.61
N ARG A 12 -7.94 -47.22 -6.75
CA ARG A 12 -7.22 -46.29 -7.61
C ARG A 12 -8.16 -45.22 -8.21
N ASP A 13 -9.34 -45.61 -8.66
CA ASP A 13 -10.33 -44.69 -9.24
C ASP A 13 -10.92 -43.73 -8.20
N ARG A 14 -11.03 -44.14 -6.93
CA ARG A 14 -11.48 -43.27 -5.83
C ARG A 14 -10.39 -42.33 -5.33
N ALA A 15 -9.12 -42.72 -5.40
CA ALA A 15 -8.00 -41.94 -4.91
C ALA A 15 -7.62 -40.81 -5.88
N LEU A 16 -7.82 -40.99 -7.18
CA LEU A 16 -7.37 -40.02 -8.20
C LEU A 16 -7.94 -38.62 -8.03
N PRO A 17 -9.26 -38.40 -7.84
CA PRO A 17 -9.82 -37.06 -7.64
C PRO A 17 -9.30 -36.37 -6.37
N LEU A 18 -9.16 -37.13 -5.27
CA LEU A 18 -8.64 -36.62 -4.01
C LEU A 18 -7.15 -36.23 -4.08
N THR A 19 -6.34 -37.05 -4.79
CA THR A 19 -4.90 -36.72 -4.98
C THR A 19 -4.72 -35.46 -5.81
N LEU A 20 -5.55 -35.22 -6.81
CA LEU A 20 -5.57 -34.01 -7.58
C LEU A 20 -5.94 -32.81 -6.70
N GLU A 21 -6.97 -32.93 -5.88
CA GLU A 21 -7.38 -31.88 -4.96
C GLU A 21 -6.29 -31.52 -3.95
N VAL A 22 -5.67 -32.51 -3.31
CA VAL A 22 -4.54 -32.31 -2.40
C VAL A 22 -3.35 -31.65 -3.10
N SER A 23 -3.06 -32.07 -4.34
CA SER A 23 -1.95 -31.48 -5.12
C SER A 23 -2.13 -29.98 -5.40
N ILE A 24 -3.37 -29.50 -5.49
CA ILE A 24 -3.69 -28.08 -5.66
C ILE A 24 -3.71 -27.36 -4.30
N LEU A 25 -4.21 -27.99 -3.26
CA LEU A 25 -4.29 -27.37 -1.93
C LEU A 25 -2.91 -27.09 -1.33
N ILE A 26 -1.91 -27.95 -1.53
CA ILE A 26 -0.56 -27.78 -0.98
C ILE A 26 0.06 -26.44 -1.39
N PRO A 27 0.20 -26.10 -2.69
CA PRO A 27 0.75 -24.80 -3.09
C PRO A 27 -0.10 -23.62 -2.60
N MET A 28 -1.42 -23.78 -2.49
CA MET A 28 -2.30 -22.72 -1.95
C MET A 28 -2.06 -22.48 -0.46
N VAL A 29 -1.81 -23.53 0.33
CA VAL A 29 -1.40 -23.41 1.75
C VAL A 29 -0.07 -22.67 1.85
N ILE A 30 0.92 -23.06 1.05
CA ILE A 30 2.25 -22.42 1.05
C ILE A 30 2.11 -20.93 0.70
N LEU A 31 1.36 -20.59 -0.34
CA LEU A 31 1.10 -19.20 -0.74
C LEU A 31 0.41 -18.41 0.38
N PHE A 32 -0.59 -19.00 1.03
CA PHE A 32 -1.33 -18.34 2.10
C PHE A 32 -0.48 -18.10 3.36
N LEU A 33 0.32 -19.10 3.77
CA LEU A 33 1.23 -18.96 4.91
C LEU A 33 2.32 -17.90 4.66
N HIS A 34 2.85 -17.84 3.43
CA HIS A 34 3.90 -16.91 3.05
C HIS A 34 3.37 -15.63 2.38
N ARG A 35 2.06 -15.33 2.48
CA ARG A 35 1.41 -14.22 1.78
C ARG A 35 2.11 -12.87 1.94
N ARG A 36 2.60 -12.54 3.15
CA ARG A 36 3.31 -11.28 3.42
C ARG A 36 4.64 -11.20 2.66
N ARG A 37 5.41 -12.30 2.65
CA ARG A 37 6.69 -12.37 1.90
C ARG A 37 6.44 -12.30 0.40
N PHE A 38 5.41 -12.98 -0.09
CA PHE A 38 5.01 -13.00 -1.49
C PHE A 38 4.63 -11.60 -1.98
N ILE A 39 3.74 -10.89 -1.30
CA ILE A 39 3.32 -9.53 -1.65
C ILE A 39 4.53 -8.58 -1.59
N ASN A 40 5.34 -8.64 -0.52
CA ASN A 40 6.52 -7.78 -0.37
C ASN A 40 7.58 -8.03 -1.44
N HIS A 41 7.74 -9.28 -1.89
CA HIS A 41 8.66 -9.61 -3.00
C HIS A 41 8.26 -8.85 -4.27
N TYR A 42 6.98 -8.90 -4.65
CA TYR A 42 6.48 -8.18 -5.83
C TYR A 42 6.52 -6.67 -5.65
N LEU A 43 6.30 -6.15 -4.45
CA LEU A 43 6.44 -4.72 -4.17
C LEU A 43 7.89 -4.22 -4.30
N ARG A 44 8.88 -5.04 -3.94
CA ARG A 44 10.31 -4.69 -4.05
C ARG A 44 10.86 -4.83 -5.46
N GLN A 45 10.47 -5.87 -6.18
CA GLN A 45 11.05 -6.24 -7.47
C GLN A 45 10.63 -5.31 -8.61
N SER A 46 9.55 -4.57 -8.45
CA SER A 46 8.95 -3.74 -9.49
C SER A 46 9.48 -2.30 -9.48
N ALA A 47 10.78 -2.13 -9.67
CA ALA A 47 11.39 -0.79 -9.73
C ALA A 47 11.07 -0.01 -11.03
N GLN A 48 10.47 -0.59 -12.06
CA GLN A 48 10.51 -0.01 -13.40
C GLN A 48 9.21 0.19 -14.17
N CYS A 49 8.10 -0.30 -13.87
CA CYS A 49 6.82 0.02 -14.54
C CYS A 49 5.69 -0.85 -13.98
N ASN A 50 4.55 -0.26 -13.63
CA ASN A 50 3.36 -1.01 -13.17
C ASN A 50 3.45 -1.72 -11.79
N ARG A 51 4.27 -1.23 -10.85
CA ARG A 51 4.34 -1.75 -9.47
C ARG A 51 2.97 -1.92 -8.83
N ARG A 52 2.06 -1.00 -9.09
CA ARG A 52 0.68 -1.04 -8.60
C ARG A 52 -0.10 -2.24 -9.14
N LEU A 53 0.03 -2.55 -10.43
CA LEU A 53 -0.61 -3.70 -11.06
C LEU A 53 -0.07 -5.03 -10.53
N PHE A 54 1.24 -5.14 -10.33
CA PHE A 54 1.85 -6.35 -9.77
C PHE A 54 1.46 -6.58 -8.32
N ALA A 55 1.39 -5.52 -7.51
CA ALA A 55 0.91 -5.61 -6.13
C ALA A 55 -0.56 -6.05 -6.08
N GLN A 56 -1.42 -5.49 -6.92
CA GLN A 56 -2.83 -5.90 -7.04
C GLN A 56 -2.95 -7.35 -7.51
N GLY A 57 -2.12 -7.78 -8.47
CA GLY A 57 -2.06 -9.17 -8.93
C GLY A 57 -1.65 -10.14 -7.83
N ALA A 58 -0.64 -9.80 -7.04
CA ALA A 58 -0.19 -10.61 -5.92
C ALA A 58 -1.26 -10.73 -4.82
N GLU A 59 -1.98 -9.64 -4.52
CA GLU A 59 -3.09 -9.66 -3.57
C GLU A 59 -4.28 -10.47 -4.09
N SER A 60 -4.62 -10.36 -5.37
CA SER A 60 -5.64 -11.17 -6.02
C SER A 60 -5.33 -12.66 -5.93
N ALA A 61 -4.06 -13.04 -6.13
CA ALA A 61 -3.62 -14.43 -5.99
C ALA A 61 -3.81 -14.97 -4.56
N VAL A 62 -3.55 -14.13 -3.54
CA VAL A 62 -3.78 -14.50 -2.14
C VAL A 62 -5.28 -14.67 -1.83
N VAL A 63 -6.14 -13.81 -2.40
CA VAL A 63 -7.61 -13.95 -2.27
C VAL A 63 -8.07 -15.25 -2.92
N SER A 64 -7.56 -15.56 -4.12
CA SER A 64 -7.85 -16.81 -4.82
C SER A 64 -7.46 -18.03 -4.00
N ALA A 65 -6.25 -18.04 -3.44
CA ALA A 65 -5.77 -19.11 -2.58
C ALA A 65 -6.69 -19.33 -1.37
N ARG A 66 -7.18 -18.24 -0.77
CA ARG A 66 -8.10 -18.30 0.36
C ARG A 66 -9.42 -18.98 0.01
N VAL A 67 -10.02 -18.65 -1.14
CA VAL A 67 -11.27 -19.26 -1.61
C VAL A 67 -11.09 -20.76 -1.84
N VAL A 68 -10.04 -21.15 -2.55
CA VAL A 68 -9.73 -22.57 -2.83
C VAL A 68 -9.51 -23.36 -1.54
N LEU A 69 -8.77 -22.79 -0.57
CA LEU A 69 -8.54 -23.45 0.73
C LEU A 69 -9.82 -23.65 1.52
N ILE A 70 -10.71 -22.64 1.58
CA ILE A 70 -11.97 -22.78 2.31
C ILE A 70 -12.84 -23.90 1.71
N LEU A 71 -12.98 -23.92 0.39
CA LEU A 71 -13.79 -24.95 -0.29
C LEU A 71 -13.18 -26.35 -0.15
N GLY A 72 -11.86 -26.49 -0.27
CA GLY A 72 -11.16 -27.75 -0.09
C GLY A 72 -11.26 -28.28 1.34
N ILE A 73 -11.05 -27.44 2.35
CA ILE A 73 -11.21 -27.82 3.77
C ILE A 73 -12.66 -28.25 4.04
N LEU A 74 -13.65 -27.52 3.50
CA LEU A 74 -15.06 -27.89 3.64
C LEU A 74 -15.34 -29.24 3.03
N HIS A 75 -14.80 -29.55 1.85
CA HIS A 75 -14.96 -30.85 1.21
C HIS A 75 -14.35 -31.97 2.04
N PHE A 76 -13.11 -31.83 2.51
CA PHE A 76 -12.50 -32.85 3.38
C PHE A 76 -13.27 -33.05 4.70
N ALA A 77 -13.84 -31.99 5.25
CA ALA A 77 -14.69 -32.06 6.43
C ALA A 77 -15.97 -32.90 6.14
N VAL A 78 -16.61 -32.65 4.98
CA VAL A 78 -17.79 -33.44 4.55
C VAL A 78 -17.43 -34.90 4.35
N ILE A 79 -16.32 -35.23 3.70
CA ILE A 79 -15.86 -36.63 3.54
C ILE A 79 -15.64 -37.26 4.91
N SER A 80 -14.90 -36.60 5.80
CA SER A 80 -14.60 -37.14 7.13
C SER A 80 -15.86 -37.36 7.95
N LEU A 81 -16.80 -36.42 7.93
CA LEU A 81 -18.07 -36.53 8.63
C LEU A 81 -18.92 -37.67 8.08
N THR A 82 -18.97 -37.82 6.75
CA THR A 82 -19.75 -38.89 6.11
C THR A 82 -19.18 -40.26 6.44
N ILE A 83 -17.84 -40.41 6.47
CA ILE A 83 -17.20 -41.66 6.87
C ILE A 83 -17.50 -41.98 8.34
N LEU A 84 -17.56 -40.98 9.21
CA LEU A 84 -17.80 -41.18 10.64
C LEU A 84 -19.25 -41.61 10.94
N ILE A 85 -20.23 -41.04 10.23
CA ILE A 85 -21.64 -41.21 10.50
C ILE A 85 -22.24 -42.41 9.72
N ALA A 86 -21.80 -42.59 8.47
CA ALA A 86 -22.42 -43.51 7.52
C ALA A 86 -21.52 -44.70 7.17
N HIS A 87 -21.35 -45.66 8.06
CA HIS A 87 -20.70 -46.93 7.75
C HIS A 87 -21.74 -48.07 7.66
N PRO A 88 -21.79 -48.80 6.53
CA PRO A 88 -21.05 -48.65 5.26
C PRO A 88 -21.67 -47.65 4.30
N LEU A 89 -20.81 -46.94 3.52
CA LEU A 89 -21.24 -45.99 2.49
C LEU A 89 -22.07 -46.71 1.40
N THR A 90 -23.21 -46.12 1.03
CA THR A 90 -24.01 -46.59 -0.10
C THR A 90 -23.29 -46.33 -1.43
N PRO A 91 -23.55 -47.08 -2.51
CA PRO A 91 -22.95 -46.85 -3.82
C PRO A 91 -23.21 -45.42 -4.35
N THR A 92 -24.39 -44.87 -4.06
CA THR A 92 -24.78 -43.49 -4.46
C THR A 92 -23.99 -42.44 -3.71
N SER A 93 -23.81 -42.55 -2.39
CA SER A 93 -23.00 -41.62 -1.61
C SER A 93 -21.53 -41.68 -2.00
N THR A 94 -21.01 -42.84 -2.36
CA THR A 94 -19.66 -43.00 -2.88
C THR A 94 -19.48 -42.29 -4.22
N LEU A 95 -20.44 -42.43 -5.15
CA LEU A 95 -20.39 -41.73 -6.43
C LEU A 95 -20.41 -40.21 -6.26
N VAL A 96 -21.29 -39.68 -5.40
CA VAL A 96 -21.41 -38.26 -5.15
C VAL A 96 -20.13 -37.69 -4.50
N LEU A 97 -19.63 -38.33 -3.43
CA LEU A 97 -18.52 -37.83 -2.64
C LEU A 97 -17.20 -37.82 -3.41
N TYR A 98 -16.92 -38.84 -4.20
CA TYR A 98 -15.60 -39.03 -4.81
C TYR A 98 -15.56 -38.71 -6.30
N HIS A 99 -16.71 -38.66 -7.00
CA HIS A 99 -16.71 -38.38 -8.45
C HIS A 99 -17.42 -37.10 -8.84
N ILE A 100 -18.51 -36.73 -8.15
CA ILE A 100 -19.27 -35.52 -8.50
C ILE A 100 -18.76 -34.29 -7.73
N LEU A 101 -18.53 -34.43 -6.43
CA LEU A 101 -18.20 -33.32 -5.55
C LEU A 101 -16.83 -32.65 -5.87
N PRO A 102 -15.73 -33.40 -6.14
CA PRO A 102 -14.46 -32.77 -6.47
C PRO A 102 -14.53 -31.88 -7.71
N PRO A 103 -15.01 -32.30 -8.89
CA PRO A 103 -15.13 -31.42 -10.04
C PRO A 103 -16.10 -30.25 -9.81
N ALA A 104 -17.18 -30.46 -9.05
CA ALA A 104 -18.10 -29.40 -8.66
C ALA A 104 -17.41 -28.34 -7.81
N ILE A 105 -16.54 -28.71 -6.88
CA ILE A 105 -15.73 -27.79 -6.06
C ILE A 105 -14.75 -27.01 -6.92
N PHE A 106 -14.11 -27.62 -7.92
CA PHE A 106 -13.26 -26.89 -8.85
C PHE A 106 -14.03 -25.83 -9.62
N ILE A 107 -15.22 -26.17 -10.14
CA ILE A 107 -16.07 -25.20 -10.85
C ILE A 107 -16.48 -24.06 -9.91
N LEU A 108 -16.93 -24.39 -8.69
CA LEU A 108 -17.29 -23.41 -7.66
C LEU A 108 -16.09 -22.54 -7.27
N SER A 109 -14.90 -23.14 -7.12
CA SER A 109 -13.67 -22.40 -6.82
C SER A 109 -13.35 -21.37 -7.91
N ILE A 110 -13.49 -21.74 -9.19
CA ILE A 110 -13.30 -20.84 -10.33
C ILE A 110 -14.33 -19.71 -10.30
N LEU A 111 -15.61 -20.04 -10.09
CA LEU A 111 -16.69 -19.04 -10.04
C LEU A 111 -16.51 -18.05 -8.88
N PHE A 112 -16.31 -18.55 -7.66
CA PHE A 112 -16.11 -17.69 -6.49
C PHE A 112 -14.82 -16.88 -6.58
N ASN A 113 -13.78 -17.46 -7.20
CA ASN A 113 -12.55 -16.73 -7.46
C ASN A 113 -12.77 -15.56 -8.42
N GLN A 114 -13.50 -15.78 -9.52
CA GLN A 114 -13.87 -14.72 -10.46
C GLN A 114 -14.68 -13.60 -9.79
N ILE A 115 -15.67 -13.98 -8.97
CA ILE A 115 -16.48 -13.02 -8.20
C ILE A 115 -15.62 -12.28 -7.19
N GLY A 116 -14.78 -13.01 -6.43
CA GLY A 116 -13.88 -12.43 -5.43
C GLY A 116 -12.88 -11.45 -6.02
N ILE A 117 -12.27 -11.79 -7.16
CA ILE A 117 -11.35 -10.89 -7.87
C ILE A 117 -12.06 -9.64 -8.38
N ARG A 118 -13.25 -9.79 -8.97
CA ARG A 118 -14.04 -8.63 -9.44
C ARG A 118 -14.43 -7.71 -8.29
N TYR A 119 -14.92 -8.27 -7.19
CA TYR A 119 -15.24 -7.51 -5.98
C TYR A 119 -14.02 -6.83 -5.38
N PHE A 120 -12.91 -7.54 -5.25
CA PHE A 120 -11.63 -7.00 -4.76
C PHE A 120 -11.14 -5.84 -5.64
N ASN A 121 -11.13 -6.01 -6.96
CA ASN A 121 -10.72 -4.96 -7.87
C ASN A 121 -11.65 -3.73 -7.83
N HIS A 122 -12.95 -3.94 -7.67
CA HIS A 122 -13.90 -2.84 -7.51
C HIS A 122 -13.66 -2.06 -6.21
N VAL A 123 -13.50 -2.75 -5.09
CA VAL A 123 -13.19 -2.14 -3.79
C VAL A 123 -11.85 -1.40 -3.84
N MET A 124 -10.81 -2.00 -4.43
CA MET A 124 -9.49 -1.38 -4.56
C MET A 124 -9.49 -0.17 -5.48
N ALA A 125 -10.35 -0.13 -6.50
CA ALA A 125 -10.47 1.02 -7.40
C ALA A 125 -11.06 2.25 -6.70
N HIS A 126 -11.94 2.05 -5.71
CA HIS A 126 -12.64 3.13 -5.00
C HIS A 126 -12.07 3.46 -3.62
N THR A 127 -11.23 2.61 -3.06
CA THR A 127 -10.68 2.81 -1.71
C THR A 127 -9.21 3.16 -1.79
N GLU A 128 -8.84 4.31 -1.22
CA GLU A 128 -7.43 4.69 -1.10
C GLU A 128 -6.80 4.00 0.11
N TYR A 129 -5.73 3.26 -0.16
CA TYR A 129 -4.91 2.63 0.87
C TYR A 129 -3.55 3.31 0.97
N VAL A 130 -3.07 3.40 2.21
CA VAL A 130 -1.74 3.91 2.56
C VAL A 130 -0.89 2.73 3.03
N PRO A 131 0.37 2.59 2.62
CA PRO A 131 1.24 1.54 3.12
C PRO A 131 1.54 1.74 4.61
N ILE A 132 1.64 0.63 5.32
CA ILE A 132 2.24 0.56 6.65
C ILE A 132 3.68 0.16 6.45
N VAL A 133 4.60 0.92 7.03
CA VAL A 133 6.04 0.68 6.88
C VAL A 133 6.70 0.43 8.25
N ASN A 134 7.89 -0.16 8.21
CA ASN A 134 8.77 -0.18 9.37
C ASN A 134 9.65 1.09 9.40
N THR A 135 10.49 1.25 10.42
CA THR A 135 11.42 2.40 10.55
C THR A 135 12.45 2.50 9.43
N ARG A 136 12.65 1.44 8.64
CA ARG A 136 13.53 1.42 7.46
C ARG A 136 12.82 1.80 6.16
N GLY A 137 11.49 2.00 6.21
CA GLY A 137 10.67 2.27 5.02
C GLY A 137 10.21 1.02 4.25
N ASP A 138 10.47 -0.19 4.76
CA ASP A 138 9.97 -1.42 4.14
C ASP A 138 8.47 -1.55 4.38
N VAL A 139 7.69 -1.84 3.33
CA VAL A 139 6.24 -2.05 3.44
C VAL A 139 5.95 -3.37 4.14
N ILE A 140 5.24 -3.31 5.25
CA ILE A 140 4.83 -4.46 6.07
C ILE A 140 3.32 -4.72 6.05
N GLY A 141 2.53 -3.77 5.53
CA GLY A 141 1.08 -3.87 5.44
C GLY A 141 0.46 -2.69 4.73
N LYS A 142 -0.85 -2.55 4.88
CA LYS A 142 -1.63 -1.40 4.40
C LYS A 142 -2.73 -1.05 5.39
N SER A 143 -3.12 0.23 5.43
CA SER A 143 -4.28 0.77 6.15
C SER A 143 -5.15 1.61 5.22
N LEU A 144 -6.39 1.87 5.63
CA LEU A 144 -7.25 2.81 4.92
C LEU A 144 -6.68 4.24 5.05
N ALA A 145 -6.68 4.99 3.95
CA ALA A 145 -6.21 6.37 3.96
C ALA A 145 -6.98 7.25 4.97
N VAL A 146 -8.27 7.02 5.11
CA VAL A 146 -9.12 7.74 6.09
C VAL A 146 -8.67 7.48 7.53
N GLU A 147 -8.27 6.24 7.86
CA GLU A 147 -7.76 5.90 9.19
C GLU A 147 -6.39 6.53 9.45
N ALA A 148 -5.48 6.46 8.47
CA ALA A 148 -4.17 7.06 8.56
C ALA A 148 -4.21 8.59 8.72
N ILE A 149 -5.21 9.25 8.10
CA ILE A 149 -5.39 10.70 8.14
C ILE A 149 -6.05 11.15 9.46
N ASN A 150 -7.07 10.44 9.94
CA ASN A 150 -7.95 10.91 11.02
C ASN A 150 -7.54 10.45 12.42
N TYR A 151 -6.77 9.37 12.54
CA TYR A 151 -6.44 8.77 13.84
C TYR A 151 -4.94 8.58 14.00
N LYS A 152 -4.44 8.72 15.24
CA LYS A 152 -3.10 8.26 15.57
C LYS A 152 -3.03 6.78 15.30
N ASN A 153 -2.23 6.43 14.32
CA ASN A 153 -2.03 5.05 13.94
C ASN A 153 -0.94 4.41 14.82
N ALA A 154 -1.19 3.19 15.31
CA ALA A 154 -0.16 2.37 15.92
C ALA A 154 0.93 1.95 14.91
N TYR A 155 0.71 2.25 13.63
CA TYR A 155 1.59 1.93 12.52
C TYR A 155 2.19 3.18 11.92
N ILE A 156 3.39 3.05 11.37
CA ILE A 156 4.09 4.11 10.67
C ILE A 156 3.56 4.18 9.23
N ASN A 157 3.06 5.36 8.83
CA ASN A 157 2.64 5.61 7.45
C ASN A 157 3.59 6.58 6.75
N PRO A 158 4.03 6.30 5.52
CA PRO A 158 4.91 7.21 4.78
C PRO A 158 4.16 8.43 4.27
N VAL A 159 4.77 9.59 4.48
CA VAL A 159 4.26 10.90 4.06
C VAL A 159 5.32 11.59 3.20
N ILE A 160 4.88 12.13 2.07
CA ILE A 160 5.70 12.97 1.20
C ILE A 160 5.40 14.43 1.52
N ARG A 161 6.45 15.21 1.72
CA ARG A 161 6.39 16.65 1.90
C ARG A 161 7.27 17.32 0.85
N ILE A 162 6.79 18.42 0.24
CA ILE A 162 7.54 19.15 -0.77
C ILE A 162 7.64 20.61 -0.35
N ALA A 163 8.86 21.04 -0.10
CA ALA A 163 9.20 22.46 0.09
C ALA A 163 9.40 23.15 -1.26
N VAL A 164 8.97 24.38 -1.35
CA VAL A 164 9.17 25.24 -2.53
C VAL A 164 10.12 26.34 -2.18
N SER A 165 11.17 26.49 -2.98
CA SER A 165 12.10 27.62 -2.88
C SER A 165 12.09 28.45 -4.16
N THR A 166 12.23 29.76 -4.02
CA THR A 166 12.42 30.67 -5.12
C THR A 166 13.35 31.80 -4.67
N HIS A 167 14.31 32.20 -5.49
CA HIS A 167 15.29 33.27 -5.18
C HIS A 167 15.96 33.12 -3.80
N GLY A 168 16.29 31.89 -3.40
CA GLY A 168 16.92 31.62 -2.09
C GLY A 168 15.98 31.75 -0.87
N MET A 169 14.68 31.98 -1.08
CA MET A 169 13.67 32.07 -0.04
C MET A 169 12.78 30.82 -0.03
N LEU A 170 12.17 30.50 1.11
CA LEU A 170 11.19 29.43 1.27
C LEU A 170 9.76 29.97 1.18
N PHE A 171 8.93 29.29 0.40
CA PHE A 171 7.51 29.56 0.39
C PHE A 171 6.81 28.78 1.50
N LEU A 172 6.18 29.49 2.43
CA LEU A 172 5.45 28.91 3.56
C LEU A 172 4.03 29.45 3.60
N CYS A 173 3.09 28.64 4.08
CA CYS A 173 1.69 29.00 4.23
C CYS A 173 1.11 28.49 5.56
N ASN A 174 0.00 29.08 6.00
CA ASN A 174 -0.69 28.63 7.18
C ASN A 174 -1.40 27.28 6.91
N ARG A 175 -1.23 26.33 7.79
CA ARG A 175 -1.97 25.07 7.75
C ARG A 175 -3.47 25.34 7.93
N PRO A 176 -4.34 24.75 7.08
CA PRO A 176 -5.79 24.97 7.18
C PRO A 176 -6.36 24.37 8.46
N GLN A 177 -7.52 24.88 8.89
CA GLN A 177 -8.24 24.39 10.06
C GLN A 177 -8.63 22.92 9.96
N SER A 178 -8.78 22.40 8.75
CA SER A 178 -9.09 20.99 8.47
C SER A 178 -7.93 20.03 8.78
N CYS A 179 -6.70 20.53 8.91
CA CYS A 179 -5.56 19.71 9.30
C CYS A 179 -5.71 19.27 10.76
N ILE A 180 -5.36 18.02 11.05
CA ILE A 180 -5.38 17.49 12.42
C ILE A 180 -4.11 17.94 13.16
N LEU A 181 -2.97 17.93 12.48
CA LEU A 181 -1.67 18.27 13.00
C LEU A 181 -1.41 19.78 12.84
N ASP A 182 -0.95 20.45 13.90
CA ASP A 182 -0.42 21.82 13.89
C ASP A 182 -1.34 22.85 13.18
N LYS A 183 -2.63 22.86 13.51
CA LYS A 183 -3.61 23.78 12.93
C LYS A 183 -3.15 25.25 13.06
N PHE A 184 -3.34 26.01 11.98
CA PHE A 184 -3.00 27.42 11.88
C PHE A 184 -1.52 27.78 11.99
N LYS A 185 -0.64 26.84 12.29
CA LYS A 185 0.81 27.10 12.25
C LYS A 185 1.31 27.24 10.81
N VAL A 186 2.41 27.97 10.66
CA VAL A 186 3.09 28.14 9.38
C VAL A 186 3.90 26.88 9.04
N ASP A 187 3.79 26.42 7.79
CA ASP A 187 4.42 25.19 7.32
C ASP A 187 4.69 25.24 5.81
N ILE A 188 5.41 24.26 5.29
CA ILE A 188 5.55 24.06 3.85
C ILE A 188 4.20 23.74 3.21
N PRO A 189 3.99 24.12 1.92
CA PRO A 189 2.65 24.13 1.32
C PRO A 189 2.10 22.75 0.97
N MET A 190 2.96 21.76 0.77
CA MET A 190 2.55 20.48 0.15
C MET A 190 2.91 19.29 1.01
N GLU A 191 1.88 18.49 1.34
CA GLU A 191 2.00 17.26 2.10
C GLU A 191 0.96 16.24 1.61
N CYS A 192 1.35 14.98 1.43
CA CYS A 192 0.39 13.90 1.19
C CYS A 192 0.91 12.55 1.67
N TYR A 193 -0.02 11.64 1.98
CA TYR A 193 0.33 10.24 2.19
C TYR A 193 0.73 9.56 0.88
N LEU A 194 1.73 8.68 0.95
CA LEU A 194 2.07 7.77 -0.14
C LEU A 194 0.92 6.78 -0.34
N ARG A 195 0.53 6.52 -1.57
CA ARG A 195 -0.48 5.50 -1.88
C ARG A 195 0.14 4.11 -1.86
N TYR A 196 -0.65 3.12 -1.47
CA TYR A 196 -0.19 1.73 -1.49
C TYR A 196 0.18 1.28 -2.91
N GLY A 197 1.40 0.76 -3.06
CA GLY A 197 1.96 0.37 -4.36
C GLY A 197 2.58 1.50 -5.20
N GLU A 198 2.59 2.74 -4.69
CA GLU A 198 3.22 3.89 -5.31
C GLU A 198 4.69 4.01 -4.86
N THR A 199 5.59 4.40 -5.75
CA THR A 199 6.96 4.75 -5.39
C THR A 199 7.04 6.17 -4.84
N LEU A 200 8.13 6.49 -4.14
CA LEU A 200 8.36 7.86 -3.63
C LEU A 200 8.36 8.90 -4.74
N THR A 201 8.99 8.58 -5.88
CA THR A 201 9.06 9.48 -7.04
C THR A 201 7.69 9.69 -7.67
N GLU A 202 6.89 8.63 -7.82
CA GLU A 202 5.52 8.73 -8.33
C GLU A 202 4.64 9.57 -7.40
N GLY A 203 4.75 9.36 -6.07
CA GLY A 203 4.01 10.12 -5.08
C GLY A 203 4.39 11.60 -5.06
N ALA A 204 5.69 11.92 -5.15
CA ALA A 204 6.18 13.28 -5.22
C ALA A 204 5.72 13.98 -6.52
N ASN A 205 5.82 13.30 -7.67
CA ASN A 205 5.32 13.83 -8.93
C ASN A 205 3.80 14.03 -8.93
N ARG A 206 3.04 13.10 -8.35
CA ARG A 206 1.58 13.24 -8.19
C ARG A 206 1.23 14.46 -7.35
N LEU A 207 1.92 14.64 -6.22
CA LEU A 207 1.70 15.80 -5.34
C LEU A 207 1.99 17.10 -6.06
N LEU A 208 3.12 17.15 -6.79
CA LEU A 208 3.54 18.31 -7.55
C LEU A 208 2.60 18.62 -8.72
N SER A 209 2.21 17.61 -9.51
CA SER A 209 1.27 17.79 -10.64
C SER A 209 -0.11 18.26 -10.17
N ASN A 210 -0.57 17.81 -9.00
CA ASN A 210 -1.81 18.30 -8.41
C ASN A 210 -1.70 19.76 -7.96
N ALA A 211 -0.52 20.18 -7.48
CA ALA A 211 -0.26 21.55 -7.07
C ALA A 211 -0.01 22.46 -8.26
N PHE A 212 0.72 22.01 -9.27
CA PHE A 212 1.13 22.78 -10.43
C PHE A 212 0.82 22.06 -11.75
N PRO A 213 -0.44 21.99 -12.19
CA PRO A 213 -0.83 21.24 -13.40
C PRO A 213 -0.19 21.74 -14.70
N LYS A 214 0.24 23.00 -14.72
CA LYS A 214 0.84 23.65 -15.90
C LYS A 214 2.37 23.62 -15.91
N ALA A 215 3.01 23.23 -14.82
CA ALA A 215 4.46 23.26 -14.67
C ALA A 215 5.04 21.84 -14.81
N SER A 216 5.13 21.37 -16.06
CA SER A 216 5.67 20.04 -16.39
C SER A 216 7.16 19.86 -16.10
N ASP A 217 7.89 20.95 -15.97
CA ASP A 217 9.36 20.94 -15.89
C ASP A 217 9.90 20.92 -14.46
N LEU A 218 9.03 21.08 -13.47
CA LEU A 218 9.41 21.02 -12.07
C LEU A 218 9.73 19.58 -11.65
N LYS A 219 10.95 19.38 -11.12
CA LYS A 219 11.42 18.08 -10.64
C LYS A 219 11.66 18.11 -9.14
N PRO A 220 10.95 17.29 -8.36
CA PRO A 220 11.20 17.20 -6.93
C PRO A 220 12.52 16.49 -6.67
N THR A 221 13.40 17.11 -5.89
CA THR A 221 14.67 16.52 -5.46
C THR A 221 14.54 16.04 -4.04
N PHE A 222 14.85 14.75 -3.80
CA PHE A 222 14.84 14.17 -2.46
C PHE A 222 15.91 14.84 -1.58
N THR A 223 15.54 15.15 -0.33
CA THR A 223 16.42 15.82 0.63
C THR A 223 16.76 14.91 1.80
N ILE A 224 15.78 14.55 2.61
CA ILE A 224 15.96 13.68 3.77
C ILE A 224 14.73 12.79 4.00
N SER A 225 14.91 11.73 4.79
CA SER A 225 13.81 10.99 5.40
C SER A 225 14.03 10.85 6.90
N TYR A 226 12.95 10.98 7.67
CA TYR A 226 13.01 10.85 9.13
C TYR A 226 11.69 10.32 9.70
N HIS A 227 11.77 9.70 10.86
CA HIS A 227 10.59 9.25 11.60
C HIS A 227 10.09 10.39 12.49
N PHE A 228 8.80 10.71 12.37
CA PHE A 228 8.12 11.69 13.17
C PHE A 228 6.96 11.06 13.92
N GLU A 229 6.99 11.17 15.23
CA GLU A 229 5.93 10.68 16.10
C GLU A 229 5.62 11.70 17.19
N ASN A 230 4.31 11.96 17.37
CA ASN A 230 3.80 12.76 18.48
C ASN A 230 2.44 12.22 18.95
N ALA A 231 1.74 12.94 19.84
CA ALA A 231 0.44 12.51 20.36
C ALA A 231 -0.64 12.31 19.29
N GLN A 232 -0.50 12.91 18.10
CA GLN A 232 -1.51 12.95 17.04
C GLN A 232 -1.17 12.07 15.83
N THR A 233 0.09 11.72 15.60
CA THR A 233 0.51 11.03 14.37
C THR A 233 1.78 10.20 14.57
N ASN A 234 1.96 9.21 13.68
CA ASN A 234 3.15 8.38 13.57
C ASN A 234 3.48 8.22 12.08
N ARG A 235 4.56 8.84 11.60
CA ARG A 235 4.85 9.02 10.18
C ARG A 235 6.32 8.77 9.86
N LEU A 236 6.58 8.19 8.71
CA LEU A 236 7.90 8.23 8.07
C LEU A 236 7.85 9.30 6.99
N ILE A 237 8.50 10.43 7.24
CA ILE A 237 8.46 11.59 6.37
C ILE A 237 9.59 11.51 5.34
N TYR A 238 9.25 11.79 4.08
CA TYR A 238 10.17 11.94 2.97
C TYR A 238 10.05 13.37 2.45
N LEU A 239 11.08 14.17 2.71
CA LEU A 239 11.15 15.58 2.31
C LEU A 239 11.79 15.71 0.95
N PHE A 240 11.12 16.44 0.08
CA PHE A 240 11.60 16.87 -1.22
C PHE A 240 11.65 18.38 -1.29
N ILE A 241 12.44 18.90 -2.19
CA ILE A 241 12.51 20.33 -2.51
C ILE A 241 12.35 20.55 -4.01
N VAL A 242 11.57 21.55 -4.35
CA VAL A 242 11.38 22.03 -5.72
C VAL A 242 11.83 23.49 -5.75
N GLU A 243 12.57 23.83 -6.78
CA GLU A 243 12.97 25.20 -7.04
C GLU A 243 12.13 25.77 -8.18
N MET A 244 11.58 26.96 -7.97
CA MET A 244 10.84 27.73 -8.96
C MET A 244 11.64 28.98 -9.32
N GLU A 245 11.68 29.31 -10.61
CA GLU A 245 12.37 30.50 -11.10
C GLU A 245 11.53 31.77 -10.98
N ASP A 246 10.21 31.59 -10.79
CA ASP A 246 9.25 32.68 -10.72
C ASP A 246 8.43 32.67 -9.43
N ASP A 247 7.75 33.75 -9.16
CA ASP A 247 6.88 33.93 -7.99
C ASP A 247 5.42 33.54 -8.27
N SER A 248 5.16 32.68 -9.29
CA SER A 248 3.81 32.30 -9.70
C SER A 248 3.04 31.59 -8.59
N ILE A 249 3.73 30.94 -7.65
CA ILE A 249 3.11 30.30 -6.47
C ILE A 249 2.35 31.31 -5.59
N LEU A 250 2.78 32.56 -5.52
CA LEU A 250 2.12 33.61 -4.72
C LEU A 250 0.74 33.97 -5.26
N CYS A 251 0.52 33.78 -6.57
CA CYS A 251 -0.73 34.08 -7.25
C CYS A 251 -1.71 32.94 -7.25
N ASP A 252 -1.33 31.74 -6.79
CA ASP A 252 -2.18 30.57 -6.83
C ASP A 252 -3.24 30.61 -5.69
N PRO A 253 -4.55 30.59 -6.02
CA PRO A 253 -5.61 30.65 -5.01
C PRO A 253 -5.58 29.52 -3.98
N ARG A 254 -4.95 28.38 -4.30
CA ARG A 254 -4.84 27.20 -3.41
C ARG A 254 -3.88 27.44 -2.26
N PHE A 255 -2.89 28.35 -2.45
CA PHE A 255 -1.91 28.73 -1.46
C PHE A 255 -2.17 30.14 -0.90
N LYS A 256 -3.45 30.56 -0.89
CA LYS A 256 -3.86 31.86 -0.39
C LYS A 256 -3.35 32.12 1.02
N GLY A 257 -2.68 33.26 1.20
CA GLY A 257 -2.07 33.66 2.47
C GLY A 257 -0.66 33.10 2.69
N GLY A 258 -0.11 32.34 1.73
CA GLY A 258 1.29 31.97 1.72
C GLY A 258 2.19 33.16 1.33
N LYS A 259 3.43 33.13 1.77
CA LYS A 259 4.44 34.13 1.45
C LYS A 259 5.84 33.54 1.40
N LEU A 260 6.73 34.28 0.76
CA LEU A 260 8.16 33.95 0.75
C LEU A 260 8.79 34.42 2.06
N TRP A 261 9.60 33.58 2.64
CA TRP A 261 10.32 33.82 3.88
C TRP A 261 11.82 33.75 3.64
N THR A 262 12.56 34.77 4.10
CA THR A 262 14.01 34.68 4.18
C THR A 262 14.43 33.84 5.38
N PHE A 263 15.62 33.24 5.34
CA PHE A 263 16.13 32.49 6.47
C PHE A 263 16.21 33.30 7.76
N GLN A 264 16.58 34.56 7.68
CA GLN A 264 16.62 35.44 8.84
C GLN A 264 15.25 35.65 9.49
N GLN A 265 14.18 35.77 8.68
CA GLN A 265 12.81 35.87 9.20
C GLN A 265 12.36 34.58 9.86
N ILE A 266 12.77 33.42 9.30
CA ILE A 266 12.44 32.10 9.88
C ILE A 266 13.16 31.93 11.22
N GLU A 267 14.47 32.21 11.28
CA GLU A 267 15.29 32.05 12.47
C GLU A 267 14.79 32.89 13.65
N HIS A 268 14.27 34.10 13.36
CA HIS A 268 13.69 34.96 14.39
C HIS A 268 12.44 34.34 15.07
N ASN A 269 11.75 33.46 14.37
CA ASN A 269 10.50 32.86 14.85
C ASN A 269 10.62 31.34 15.22
N LEU A 270 11.81 30.73 15.06
CA LEU A 270 12.05 29.34 15.46
C LEU A 270 11.90 29.18 16.99
N GLY A 271 11.31 28.06 17.39
CA GLY A 271 11.11 27.73 18.81
C GLY A 271 10.01 28.52 19.52
N THR A 272 9.30 29.42 18.81
CA THR A 272 8.20 30.21 19.38
C THR A 272 6.82 29.55 19.19
N HIS A 273 6.77 28.30 18.73
CA HIS A 273 5.55 27.58 18.33
C HIS A 273 4.80 28.23 17.15
N PHE A 274 5.45 29.11 16.41
CA PHE A 274 4.89 29.75 15.22
C PHE A 274 4.85 28.80 14.02
N PHE A 275 5.87 27.97 13.88
CA PHE A 275 5.98 26.97 12.83
C PHE A 275 5.43 25.60 13.29
N SER A 276 5.14 24.72 12.32
CA SER A 276 4.81 23.34 12.60
C SER A 276 6.02 22.58 13.15
N GLU A 277 5.79 21.56 13.97
CA GLU A 277 6.86 20.73 14.53
C GLU A 277 7.70 20.06 13.42
N CYS A 278 7.05 19.62 12.34
CA CYS A 278 7.74 19.03 11.20
C CYS A 278 8.66 20.03 10.51
N PHE A 279 8.19 21.25 10.28
CA PHE A 279 8.99 22.27 9.63
C PHE A 279 10.21 22.68 10.47
N GLU A 280 10.05 22.80 11.79
CA GLU A 280 11.19 23.12 12.68
C GLU A 280 12.29 22.04 12.60
N LEU A 281 11.92 20.76 12.47
CA LEU A 281 12.87 19.66 12.26
C LEU A 281 13.54 19.69 10.87
N GLU A 282 12.82 20.13 9.86
CA GLU A 282 13.28 20.17 8.47
C GLU A 282 14.13 21.40 8.13
N TYR A 283 14.00 22.46 8.90
CA TYR A 283 14.53 23.79 8.58
C TYR A 283 16.02 23.81 8.28
N GLU A 284 16.84 23.23 9.16
CA GLU A 284 18.30 23.25 8.98
C GLU A 284 18.75 22.55 7.68
N HIS A 285 18.09 21.44 7.33
CA HIS A 285 18.36 20.72 6.08
C HIS A 285 17.94 21.54 4.86
N LEU A 286 16.77 22.17 4.91
CA LEU A 286 16.29 23.04 3.83
C LEU A 286 17.23 24.22 3.63
N LYS A 287 17.66 24.87 4.71
CA LYS A 287 18.62 26.00 4.66
C LYS A 287 19.94 25.57 4.03
N GLN A 288 20.49 24.42 4.41
CA GLN A 288 21.74 23.91 3.83
C GLN A 288 21.60 23.63 2.33
N VAL A 289 20.55 22.95 1.91
CA VAL A 289 20.33 22.58 0.50
C VAL A 289 20.14 23.81 -0.36
N ILE A 290 19.33 24.78 0.07
CA ILE A 290 19.08 26.01 -0.66
C ILE A 290 20.37 26.88 -0.71
N GLY A 291 21.05 27.01 0.42
CA GLY A 291 22.30 27.79 0.48
C GLY A 291 23.42 27.23 -0.42
N ILE A 292 23.50 25.89 -0.55
CA ILE A 292 24.44 25.27 -1.50
C ILE A 292 24.03 25.58 -2.94
N ARG A 293 22.74 25.43 -3.28
CA ARG A 293 22.26 25.68 -4.65
C ARG A 293 22.47 27.12 -5.08
N GLU A 294 22.18 28.08 -4.22
CA GLU A 294 22.41 29.53 -4.53
C GLU A 294 23.90 29.84 -4.78
N LYS A 295 24.81 29.24 -4.02
CA LYS A 295 26.25 29.37 -4.27
C LYS A 295 26.68 28.88 -5.66
N TYR A 296 26.12 27.80 -6.14
CA TYR A 296 26.45 27.22 -7.45
C TYR A 296 25.75 27.91 -8.63
N LYS A 297 24.71 28.73 -8.40
CA LYS A 297 24.09 29.56 -9.45
C LYS A 297 24.87 30.84 -9.76
N VAL A 298 25.59 31.36 -8.77
CA VAL A 298 26.33 32.60 -8.87
C VAL A 298 27.76 32.37 -9.42
N SER A 299 28.21 31.12 -9.54
CA SER A 299 29.49 30.75 -10.15
C SER A 299 29.32 30.35 -11.62
#